data_a1fc33334a091e350de70944b3b00e50
#
_entry.id   a1fc33334a091e350de70944b3b00e50
#
_cell.length_a   1.000
_cell.length_b   1.000
_cell.length_c   1.000
_cell.angle_alpha   90.00
_cell.angle_beta   90.00
_cell.angle_gamma   90.00
#
_symmetry.space_group_name_H-M   'P 1'
#
loop_
_entity.id
_entity.type
_entity.pdbx_description
1 polymer ?
#
loop_
_entity_poly.entity_id
_entity_poly.type
_entity_poly.pdbx_seq_one_letter_code
_entity_poly.pdbx_strand_id
1 'polypeptide(L)'
;MHSIIKANIYSEVITLEITDIRIRQMTHEDKMKAVVSVTFDNAFVVHDIKIIEGPERLFIAMPSRRTPDNEYKDIAHPINIEMRELLQKSILEKYESLKISESY
;
A
#
# COMPACT_ATOMS: atom_id res chain seq x y z
N MET A 1 6.81 4.10 -27.33
CA MET A 1 5.61 4.55 -26.61
C MET A 1 4.35 3.90 -27.16
N HIS A 2 4.12 4.12 -28.44
CA HIS A 2 2.92 3.54 -29.05
C HIS A 2 2.91 2.02 -29.01
N SER A 3 4.09 1.41 -29.14
CA SER A 3 4.18 -0.04 -29.14
C SER A 3 3.75 -0.64 -27.81
N ILE A 4 4.03 0.06 -26.71
CA ILE A 4 3.62 -0.40 -25.38
C ILE A 4 2.10 -0.40 -25.28
N ILE A 5 1.48 0.66 -25.74
CA ILE A 5 0.03 0.78 -25.69
C ILE A 5 -0.62 -0.31 -26.53
N LYS A 6 -0.06 -0.56 -27.71
CA LYS A 6 -0.60 -1.62 -28.57
C LYS A 6 -0.45 -2.99 -27.93
N ALA A 7 0.67 -3.24 -27.27
CA ALA A 7 0.87 -4.50 -26.59
C ALA A 7 -0.19 -4.71 -25.51
N ASN A 8 -0.52 -3.64 -24.78
CA ASN A 8 -1.53 -3.73 -23.74
C ASN A 8 -2.91 -4.03 -24.30
N ILE A 9 -3.21 -3.51 -25.48
CA ILE A 9 -4.48 -3.77 -26.11
C ILE A 9 -4.62 -5.24 -26.50
N TYR A 10 -3.53 -5.84 -26.95
CA TYR A 10 -3.59 -7.19 -27.46
C TYR A 10 -3.16 -8.26 -26.47
N SER A 11 -2.45 -7.90 -25.44
CA SER A 11 -2.11 -8.90 -24.43
C SER A 11 -3.33 -9.10 -23.53
N GLU A 12 -3.52 -10.32 -23.14
CA GLU A 12 -4.68 -10.67 -22.39
C GLU A 12 -4.77 -9.88 -21.11
N VAL A 13 -3.73 -9.95 -20.33
CA VAL A 13 -3.80 -9.36 -19.01
C VAL A 13 -2.45 -8.82 -18.64
N ILE A 14 -2.42 -7.54 -18.30
CA ILE A 14 -1.27 -6.98 -17.64
C ILE A 14 -1.77 -6.61 -16.25
N THR A 15 -1.33 -7.38 -15.26
CA THR A 15 -1.73 -7.15 -13.89
C THR A 15 -0.55 -6.54 -13.13
N LEU A 16 -0.88 -5.61 -12.27
CA LEU A 16 0.11 -5.01 -11.40
C LEU A 16 0.27 -5.93 -10.19
N GLU A 17 1.48 -6.46 -9.99
CA GLU A 17 1.73 -7.41 -8.91
C GLU A 17 2.51 -6.76 -7.78
N ILE A 18 2.11 -7.07 -6.56
CA ILE A 18 2.89 -6.67 -5.40
C ILE A 18 4.05 -7.66 -5.27
N THR A 19 5.27 -7.15 -5.40
CA THR A 19 6.46 -8.00 -5.39
C THR A 19 7.30 -7.84 -4.13
N ASP A 20 7.07 -6.81 -3.33
CA ASP A 20 7.78 -6.67 -2.07
C ASP A 20 7.00 -5.72 -1.16
N ILE A 21 7.00 -6.02 0.12
CA ILE A 21 6.39 -5.16 1.13
C ILE A 21 7.40 -5.00 2.26
N ARG A 22 7.74 -3.76 2.58
CA ARG A 22 8.66 -3.47 3.66
C ARG A 22 7.98 -2.63 4.71
N ILE A 23 7.96 -3.15 5.93
CA ILE A 23 7.48 -2.40 7.08
C ILE A 23 8.68 -1.62 7.59
N ARG A 24 8.66 -0.31 7.44
CA ARG A 24 9.83 0.50 7.73
C ARG A 24 9.86 1.01 9.15
N GLN A 25 8.70 1.12 9.77
CA GLN A 25 8.60 1.64 11.12
C GLN A 25 7.37 1.02 11.78
N MET A 26 7.54 0.57 13.00
CA MET A 26 6.43 -0.01 13.77
C MET A 26 6.36 0.69 15.11
N THR A 27 5.15 0.92 15.59
CA THR A 27 4.93 1.48 16.90
C THR A 27 3.76 0.75 17.55
N HIS A 28 3.79 0.66 18.85
CA HIS A 28 2.76 -0.06 19.60
C HIS A 28 1.85 0.85 20.39
N GLU A 29 2.12 2.15 20.38
CA GLU A 29 1.42 3.06 21.28
C GLU A 29 0.46 4.00 20.58
N ASP A 30 0.75 4.42 19.37
CA ASP A 30 -0.07 5.37 18.65
C ASP A 30 -1.07 4.68 17.74
N LYS A 31 -2.00 5.46 17.21
CA LYS A 31 -2.93 4.95 16.21
C LYS A 31 -2.23 4.60 14.91
N MET A 32 -1.16 5.30 14.57
CA MET A 32 -0.35 4.93 13.42
C MET A 32 0.58 3.81 13.82
N LYS A 33 0.31 2.60 13.35
CA LYS A 33 1.02 1.42 13.78
C LYS A 33 2.27 1.13 12.98
N ALA A 34 2.32 1.53 11.74
CA ALA A 34 3.48 1.24 10.90
C ALA A 34 3.51 2.15 9.68
N VAL A 35 4.71 2.27 9.11
CA VAL A 35 4.92 2.93 7.82
C VAL A 35 5.48 1.90 6.87
N VAL A 36 4.93 1.84 5.69
CA VAL A 36 5.13 0.72 4.77
C VAL A 36 5.51 1.23 3.39
N SER A 37 6.40 0.49 2.73
CA SER A 37 6.71 0.69 1.32
C SER A 37 6.31 -0.55 0.56
N VAL A 38 5.65 -0.38 -0.57
CA VAL A 38 5.19 -1.49 -1.40
C VAL A 38 5.79 -1.35 -2.78
N THR A 39 6.40 -2.43 -3.26
CA THR A 39 6.98 -2.48 -4.59
C THR A 39 6.06 -3.29 -5.51
N PHE A 40 5.86 -2.78 -6.71
CA PHE A 40 5.04 -3.43 -7.73
C PHE A 40 5.92 -3.84 -8.90
N ASP A 41 5.77 -5.08 -9.34
CA ASP A 41 6.44 -5.61 -10.54
C ASP A 41 7.96 -5.43 -10.51
N ASN A 42 8.56 -5.38 -9.31
CA ASN A 42 9.98 -5.10 -9.13
C ASN A 42 10.44 -3.84 -9.85
N ALA A 43 9.53 -2.92 -10.13
CA ALA A 43 9.80 -1.77 -10.99
C ALA A 43 9.30 -0.45 -10.42
N PHE A 44 8.37 -0.49 -9.49
CA PHE A 44 7.73 0.74 -9.01
C PHE A 44 7.43 0.62 -7.54
N VAL A 45 7.80 1.63 -6.76
CA VAL A 45 7.60 1.58 -5.31
C VAL A 45 6.74 2.76 -4.86
N VAL A 46 5.83 2.48 -3.93
CA VAL A 46 5.06 3.51 -3.24
C VAL A 46 5.48 3.52 -1.79
N HIS A 47 6.01 4.65 -1.33
CA HIS A 47 6.44 4.82 0.05
C HIS A 47 5.34 5.47 0.88
N ASP A 48 5.50 5.43 2.19
CA ASP A 48 4.69 6.18 3.15
C ASP A 48 3.23 5.76 3.19
N ILE A 49 2.96 4.51 2.91
CA ILE A 49 1.66 3.93 3.22
C ILE A 49 1.66 3.64 4.71
N LYS A 50 0.56 3.97 5.39
CA LYS A 50 0.50 3.82 6.84
C LYS A 50 -0.53 2.78 7.23
N ILE A 51 -0.23 2.06 8.30
CA ILE A 51 -1.20 1.18 8.93
C ILE A 51 -1.77 1.93 10.11
N ILE A 52 -3.08 2.08 10.13
CA ILE A 52 -3.79 2.90 11.12
C ILE A 52 -4.71 2.01 11.92
N GLU A 53 -4.77 2.24 13.21
CA GLU A 53 -5.71 1.56 14.09
C GLU A 53 -7.03 2.31 14.08
N GLY A 54 -8.06 1.67 13.51
CA GLY A 54 -9.41 2.21 13.55
C GLY A 54 -10.18 1.68 14.75
N PRO A 55 -11.44 2.09 14.87
CA PRO A 55 -12.26 1.66 16.04
C PRO A 55 -12.49 0.17 16.07
N GLU A 56 -12.55 -0.49 14.93
CA GLU A 56 -12.87 -1.92 14.89
C GLU A 56 -11.74 -2.77 14.33
N ARG A 57 -10.90 -2.19 13.47
CA ARG A 57 -9.85 -2.97 12.82
C ARG A 57 -8.77 -2.04 12.27
N LEU A 58 -7.66 -2.64 11.93
CA LEU A 58 -6.59 -1.92 11.23
C LEU A 58 -7.00 -1.66 9.79
N PHE A 59 -6.54 -0.55 9.26
CA PHE A 59 -6.70 -0.26 7.84
C PHE A 59 -5.47 0.49 7.34
N ILE A 60 -5.35 0.61 6.03
CA ILE A 60 -4.22 1.32 5.44
C ILE A 60 -4.65 2.71 4.99
N ALA A 61 -3.72 3.65 5.09
CA ALA A 61 -3.88 5.00 4.59
C ALA A 61 -2.79 5.23 3.57
N MET A 62 -3.17 5.68 2.39
CA MET A 62 -2.22 5.94 1.31
C MET A 62 -1.44 7.22 1.57
N PRO A 63 -0.27 7.38 0.94
CA PRO A 63 0.49 8.61 1.12
C PRO A 63 -0.32 9.81 0.65
N SER A 64 -0.32 10.85 1.43
CA SER A 64 -1.14 12.02 1.17
C SER A 64 -0.36 13.28 1.49
N ARG A 65 -0.87 14.40 1.01
CA ARG A 65 -0.32 15.69 1.32
C ARG A 65 -1.42 16.63 1.77
N ARG A 66 -1.03 17.63 2.54
CA ARG A 66 -1.96 18.63 3.02
C ARG A 66 -2.09 19.74 1.99
N THR A 67 -3.31 20.10 1.69
CA THR A 67 -3.57 21.18 0.72
C THR A 67 -3.68 22.53 1.43
N PRO A 68 -3.65 23.64 0.68
CA PRO A 68 -3.76 24.96 1.31
C PRO A 68 -5.05 25.16 2.12
N ASP A 69 -6.13 24.50 1.73
CA ASP A 69 -7.39 24.61 2.49
C ASP A 69 -7.49 23.58 3.60
N ASN A 70 -6.36 23.07 4.06
CA ASN A 70 -6.27 22.21 5.24
C ASN A 70 -6.91 20.85 5.09
N GLU A 71 -7.00 20.38 3.85
CA GLU A 71 -7.48 19.04 3.56
C GLU A 71 -6.32 18.13 3.22
N TYR A 72 -6.56 16.82 3.25
CA TYR A 72 -5.55 15.84 2.84
C TYR A 72 -5.99 15.19 1.55
N LYS A 73 -5.06 15.10 0.60
CA LYS A 73 -5.32 14.43 -0.67
C LYS A 73 -4.27 13.39 -0.90
N ASP A 74 -4.71 12.22 -1.34
CA ASP A 74 -3.79 11.12 -1.64
C ASP A 74 -2.85 11.52 -2.78
N ILE A 75 -1.58 11.19 -2.61
CA ILE A 75 -0.59 11.36 -3.65
C ILE A 75 -0.67 10.20 -4.63
N ALA A 76 -0.94 9.02 -4.10
CA ALA A 76 -1.06 7.79 -4.88
C ALA A 76 -2.09 6.90 -4.21
N HIS A 77 -2.93 6.25 -5.00
CA HIS A 77 -3.95 5.36 -4.42
C HIS A 77 -4.43 4.36 -5.47
N PRO A 78 -4.95 3.23 -5.02
CA PRO A 78 -5.57 2.29 -5.97
C PRO A 78 -6.84 2.88 -6.55
N ILE A 79 -7.12 2.54 -7.80
CA ILE A 79 -8.27 3.10 -8.49
C ILE A 79 -9.33 2.07 -8.79
N ASN A 80 -9.15 0.84 -8.31
CA ASN A 80 -10.21 -0.15 -8.40
C ASN A 80 -10.27 -0.94 -7.09
N ILE A 81 -11.39 -1.62 -6.90
CA ILE A 81 -11.64 -2.35 -5.65
C ILE A 81 -10.68 -3.52 -5.49
N GLU A 82 -10.39 -4.22 -6.58
CA GLU A 82 -9.51 -5.38 -6.52
C GLU A 82 -8.12 -5.01 -6.00
N MET A 83 -7.55 -3.94 -6.52
CA MET A 83 -6.23 -3.52 -6.06
C MET A 83 -6.28 -2.99 -4.63
N ARG A 84 -7.35 -2.28 -4.29
CA ARG A 84 -7.49 -1.77 -2.92
C ARG A 84 -7.53 -2.90 -1.91
N GLU A 85 -8.31 -3.92 -2.20
CA GLU A 85 -8.42 -5.07 -1.29
C GLU A 85 -7.14 -5.88 -1.24
N LEU A 86 -6.51 -6.09 -2.39
CA LEU A 86 -5.25 -6.81 -2.44
C LEU A 86 -4.17 -6.09 -1.65
N LEU A 87 -4.08 -4.79 -1.82
CA LEU A 87 -3.08 -3.99 -1.14
C LEU A 87 -3.28 -4.04 0.38
N GLN A 88 -4.51 -3.83 0.82
CA GLN A 88 -4.80 -3.86 2.24
C GLN A 88 -4.53 -5.23 2.84
N LYS A 89 -5.01 -6.27 2.20
CA LYS A 89 -4.81 -7.63 2.69
C LYS A 89 -3.32 -7.97 2.76
N SER A 90 -2.58 -7.68 1.70
CA SER A 90 -1.17 -8.03 1.65
C SER A 90 -0.35 -7.30 2.71
N ILE A 91 -0.63 -6.02 2.88
CA ILE A 91 0.09 -5.22 3.88
C ILE A 91 -0.24 -5.70 5.29
N LEU A 92 -1.51 -5.93 5.57
CA LEU A 92 -1.90 -6.33 6.93
C LEU A 92 -1.41 -7.72 7.26
N GLU A 93 -1.38 -8.63 6.29
CA GLU A 93 -0.81 -9.95 6.51
C GLU A 93 0.67 -9.88 6.83
N LYS A 94 1.41 -9.06 6.11
CA LYS A 94 2.82 -8.86 6.39
C LYS A 94 3.04 -8.29 7.78
N TYR A 95 2.25 -7.30 8.14
CA TYR A 95 2.34 -6.67 9.45
C TYR A 95 2.08 -7.67 10.56
N GLU A 96 1.03 -8.48 10.43
CA GLU A 96 0.69 -9.45 11.45
C GLU A 96 1.80 -10.50 11.59
N SER A 97 2.40 -10.92 10.48
CA SER A 97 3.47 -11.90 10.55
C SER A 97 4.69 -11.36 11.30
N LEU A 98 4.98 -10.08 11.14
CA LEU A 98 6.10 -9.47 11.85
C LEU A 98 5.80 -9.25 13.33
N LYS A 99 4.54 -8.97 13.66
CA LYS A 99 4.14 -8.86 15.07
C LYS A 99 4.32 -10.18 15.79
N ILE A 100 3.94 -11.26 15.14
CA ILE A 100 4.11 -12.59 15.72
C ILE A 100 5.59 -12.86 15.97
N SER A 101 6.44 -12.54 15.00
CA SER A 101 7.87 -12.71 15.15
C SER A 101 8.44 -11.90 16.32
N GLU A 102 7.94 -10.67 16.47
CA GLU A 102 8.39 -9.81 17.57
C GLU A 102 8.01 -10.35 18.94
N SER A 103 6.91 -11.09 18.99
CA SER A 103 6.42 -11.63 20.26
C SER A 103 7.34 -12.69 20.85
N TYR A 104 8.19 -13.24 20.07
CA TYR A 104 9.16 -14.24 20.52
C TYR A 104 10.55 -13.62 20.70
#